data_594e9547c9f88b4cfdb4698fe0650fa3
#
_entry.id   594e9547c9f88b4cfdb4698fe0650fa3
#
_cell.length_a   1.000
_cell.length_b   1.000
_cell.length_c   1.000
_cell.angle_alpha   90.00
_cell.angle_beta   90.00
_cell.angle_gamma   90.00
#
_symmetry.space_group_name_H-M   'P 1'
#
loop_
_entity.id
_entity.type
_entity.pdbx_description
1 polymer ?
#
loop_
_entity_poly.entity_id
_entity_poly.type
_entity_poly.pdbx_seq_one_letter_code
_entity_poly.pdbx_strand_id
1 'polypeptide(L)'
;LATAKKKDSTGICFIGERNFKQFLGQYLPAQPGEMRTLDGNVMGRHDGLMYYTMGQRHGLGIGGDGEPWFVVGKNLKENILYVDQGFHNELLYSEGLLASDVSWTSERPVGETFRCTAKFRYRQQDTAVTVRVLEDGLDVSFDERQRAITPGQAVVFYDGDICLGGATIDAAYKAGERLAYLA
;
A
#
# COMPACT_ATOMS: atom_id res chain seq x y z
N LEU A 1 -24.69 -3.13 4.58
CA LEU A 1 -24.69 -2.46 5.88
C LEU A 1 -25.17 -1.02 5.73
N ALA A 2 -25.93 -0.50 6.72
CA ALA A 2 -26.46 0.88 6.73
C ALA A 2 -25.35 1.94 6.63
N THR A 3 -24.12 1.60 6.98
CA THR A 3 -22.92 2.45 6.94
C THR A 3 -22.12 2.39 5.65
N ALA A 4 -22.46 1.50 4.69
CA ALA A 4 -21.65 1.27 3.48
C ALA A 4 -21.44 2.53 2.60
N LYS A 5 -22.40 3.47 2.63
CA LYS A 5 -22.32 4.74 1.89
C LYS A 5 -21.95 5.94 2.76
N LYS A 6 -21.67 5.73 4.06
CA LYS A 6 -21.31 6.82 4.96
C LYS A 6 -19.93 7.35 4.60
N LYS A 7 -19.77 8.68 4.61
CA LYS A 7 -18.47 9.34 4.38
C LYS A 7 -17.52 8.95 5.50
N ASP A 8 -16.27 8.63 5.12
CA ASP A 8 -15.20 8.37 6.09
C ASP A 8 -14.98 9.55 7.01
N SER A 9 -14.68 9.22 8.26
CA SER A 9 -14.10 10.17 9.19
C SER A 9 -12.65 10.46 8.77
N THR A 10 -12.32 11.75 8.62
CA THR A 10 -10.95 12.18 8.31
C THR A 10 -10.10 12.42 9.56
N GLY A 11 -10.61 12.05 10.73
CA GLY A 11 -9.92 12.22 12.01
C GLY A 11 -10.27 11.13 13.01
N ILE A 12 -9.43 10.98 14.02
CA ILE A 12 -9.70 10.09 15.16
C ILE A 12 -10.64 10.85 16.11
N CYS A 13 -11.88 10.37 16.26
CA CYS A 13 -13.00 11.07 16.89
C CYS A 13 -12.72 11.65 18.30
N PHE A 14 -11.82 11.05 19.08
CA PHE A 14 -11.46 11.50 20.43
C PHE A 14 -10.15 12.30 20.51
N ILE A 15 -9.47 12.50 19.38
CA ILE A 15 -8.24 13.32 19.30
C ILE A 15 -8.57 14.73 18.79
N GLY A 16 -9.70 14.91 18.10
CA GLY A 16 -10.11 16.16 17.48
C GLY A 16 -9.33 16.50 16.21
N GLU A 17 -9.56 17.69 15.65
CA GLU A 17 -8.84 18.18 14.49
C GLU A 17 -7.42 18.62 14.89
N ARG A 18 -6.43 17.80 14.57
CA ARG A 18 -5.01 18.10 14.77
C ARG A 18 -4.23 17.92 13.49
N ASN A 19 -3.16 18.69 13.35
CA ASN A 19 -2.20 18.47 12.27
C ASN A 19 -1.55 17.09 12.44
N PHE A 20 -1.71 16.22 11.46
CA PHE A 20 -1.26 14.82 11.50
C PHE A 20 0.24 14.69 11.83
N LYS A 21 1.10 15.52 11.21
CA LYS A 21 2.54 15.51 11.48
C LYS A 21 2.87 15.91 12.93
N GLN A 22 2.20 16.95 13.45
CA GLN A 22 2.40 17.39 14.84
C GLN A 22 1.92 16.35 15.84
N PHE A 23 0.79 15.71 15.56
CA PHE A 23 0.26 14.65 16.40
C PHE A 23 1.18 13.44 16.46
N LEU A 24 1.55 12.88 15.30
CA LEU A 24 2.44 11.71 15.24
C LEU A 24 3.83 12.00 15.83
N GLY A 25 4.38 13.19 15.61
CA GLY A 25 5.70 13.58 16.12
C GLY A 25 5.82 13.56 17.64
N GLN A 26 4.70 13.57 18.38
CA GLN A 26 4.70 13.43 19.84
C GLN A 26 4.95 11.99 20.31
N TYR A 27 4.62 11.00 19.48
CA TYR A 27 4.68 9.57 19.80
C TYR A 27 5.81 8.85 19.06
N LEU A 28 6.07 9.28 17.83
CA LEU A 28 7.07 8.69 16.95
C LEU A 28 8.06 9.79 16.54
N PRO A 29 9.29 9.76 17.02
CA PRO A 29 10.29 10.75 16.62
C PRO A 29 10.53 10.64 15.12
N ALA A 30 10.25 11.72 14.40
CA ALA A 30 10.49 11.80 12.96
C ALA A 30 12.00 11.78 12.69
N GLN A 31 12.40 10.93 11.75
CA GLN A 31 13.77 10.88 11.26
C GLN A 31 13.81 11.43 9.82
N PRO A 32 14.27 12.66 9.63
CA PRO A 32 14.45 13.21 8.29
C PRO A 32 15.48 12.39 7.50
N GLY A 33 15.22 12.24 6.19
CA GLY A 33 16.10 11.49 5.30
C GLY A 33 16.04 12.05 3.89
N GLU A 34 16.59 11.31 2.95
CA GLU A 34 16.67 11.74 1.55
C GLU A 34 15.52 11.16 0.72
N MET A 35 15.03 11.97 -0.22
CA MET A 35 14.21 11.51 -1.33
C MET A 35 15.14 11.22 -2.51
N ARG A 36 15.10 10.00 -3.05
CA ARG A 36 15.96 9.57 -4.15
C ARG A 36 15.15 8.90 -5.24
N THR A 37 15.66 8.98 -6.47
CA THR A 37 15.25 8.06 -7.53
C THR A 37 15.88 6.66 -7.31
N LEU A 38 15.39 5.62 -7.98
CA LEU A 38 16.00 4.29 -7.86
C LEU A 38 17.43 4.22 -8.41
N ASP A 39 17.80 5.10 -9.33
CA ASP A 39 19.20 5.26 -9.84
C ASP A 39 20.09 6.03 -8.86
N GLY A 40 19.58 6.45 -7.71
CA GLY A 40 20.36 7.06 -6.63
C GLY A 40 20.44 8.60 -6.67
N ASN A 41 19.78 9.28 -7.61
CA ASN A 41 19.79 10.74 -7.65
C ASN A 41 19.00 11.32 -6.48
N VAL A 42 19.59 12.25 -5.75
CA VAL A 42 18.93 12.93 -4.62
C VAL A 42 18.02 14.03 -5.15
N MET A 43 16.73 13.93 -4.85
CA MET A 43 15.69 14.87 -5.30
C MET A 43 15.22 15.83 -4.22
N GLY A 44 15.53 15.55 -2.96
CA GLY A 44 15.13 16.38 -1.83
C GLY A 44 15.28 15.68 -0.48
N ARG A 45 14.61 16.22 0.53
CA ARG A 45 14.60 15.63 1.89
C ARG A 45 13.16 15.44 2.35
N HIS A 46 12.90 14.35 3.05
CA HIS A 46 11.63 14.08 3.72
C HIS A 46 11.75 14.31 5.24
N ASP A 47 10.64 14.60 5.90
CA ASP A 47 10.58 14.84 7.35
C ASP A 47 10.49 13.55 8.18
N GLY A 48 10.33 12.40 7.54
CA GLY A 48 10.18 11.07 8.15
C GLY A 48 9.33 10.16 7.27
N LEU A 49 9.77 8.92 7.01
CA LEU A 49 9.10 7.97 6.11
C LEU A 49 7.64 7.69 6.47
N MET A 50 7.30 7.80 7.77
CA MET A 50 5.94 7.57 8.27
C MET A 50 4.90 8.57 7.77
N TYR A 51 5.32 9.74 7.29
CA TYR A 51 4.41 10.78 6.80
C TYR A 51 4.04 10.61 5.33
N TYR A 52 4.62 9.63 4.65
CA TYR A 52 4.45 9.44 3.20
C TYR A 52 3.77 8.10 2.91
N THR A 53 2.89 8.10 1.91
CA THR A 53 2.15 6.92 1.47
C THR A 53 2.53 6.59 0.02
N MET A 54 2.54 5.31 -0.33
CA MET A 54 2.77 4.85 -1.71
C MET A 54 1.79 5.49 -2.68
N GLY A 55 2.31 6.02 -3.78
CA GLY A 55 1.54 6.74 -4.79
C GLY A 55 1.15 8.17 -4.40
N GLN A 56 1.64 8.70 -3.27
CA GLN A 56 1.42 10.08 -2.85
C GLN A 56 2.11 11.04 -3.83
N ARG A 57 1.39 12.09 -4.26
CA ARG A 57 1.88 13.16 -5.13
C ARG A 57 2.15 14.45 -4.36
N HIS A 58 1.27 14.82 -3.43
CA HIS A 58 1.32 16.11 -2.76
C HIS A 58 2.26 16.10 -1.55
N GLY A 59 2.87 17.26 -1.27
CA GLY A 59 3.70 17.44 -0.07
C GLY A 59 5.13 16.88 -0.19
N LEU A 60 5.61 16.58 -1.40
CA LEU A 60 6.99 16.16 -1.63
C LEU A 60 7.96 17.35 -1.69
N GLY A 61 7.50 18.54 -2.09
CA GLY A 61 8.35 19.70 -2.20
C GLY A 61 9.40 19.60 -3.32
N ILE A 62 9.26 18.64 -4.23
CA ILE A 62 10.14 18.47 -5.38
C ILE A 62 9.57 19.33 -6.51
N GLY A 63 10.37 20.28 -6.99
CA GLY A 63 10.06 21.11 -8.15
C GLY A 63 10.74 20.58 -9.42
N GLY A 64 10.70 21.37 -10.49
CA GLY A 64 11.33 21.10 -11.78
C GLY A 64 10.32 20.84 -12.89
N ASP A 65 10.85 20.71 -14.09
CA ASP A 65 10.08 20.44 -15.30
C ASP A 65 9.70 18.95 -15.38
N GLY A 66 8.70 18.64 -16.20
CA GLY A 66 8.25 17.27 -16.47
C GLY A 66 6.97 16.89 -15.78
N GLU A 67 6.73 15.58 -15.65
CA GLU A 67 5.53 15.05 -15.02
C GLU A 67 5.58 15.16 -13.48
N PRO A 68 4.42 15.08 -12.80
CA PRO A 68 4.38 15.11 -11.35
C PRO A 68 5.19 13.98 -10.70
N TRP A 69 5.81 14.28 -9.57
CA TRP A 69 6.52 13.31 -8.74
C TRP A 69 5.57 12.50 -7.86
N PHE A 70 5.88 11.23 -7.70
CA PHE A 70 5.14 10.29 -6.85
C PHE A 70 6.09 9.51 -5.94
N VAL A 71 5.60 9.15 -4.76
CA VAL A 71 6.27 8.17 -3.90
C VAL A 71 6.11 6.79 -4.53
N VAL A 72 7.23 6.18 -4.91
CA VAL A 72 7.26 4.84 -5.53
C VAL A 72 7.78 3.76 -4.58
N GLY A 73 8.46 4.13 -3.50
CA GLY A 73 9.00 3.16 -2.56
C GLY A 73 9.54 3.77 -1.27
N LYS A 74 9.98 2.89 -0.37
CA LYS A 74 10.64 3.24 0.89
C LYS A 74 11.74 2.23 1.18
N ASN A 75 12.87 2.69 1.69
CA ASN A 75 13.89 1.86 2.30
C ASN A 75 13.97 2.22 3.79
N LEU A 76 13.39 1.37 4.63
CA LEU A 76 13.31 1.63 6.07
C LEU A 76 14.68 1.54 6.74
N LYS A 77 15.60 0.71 6.23
CA LYS A 77 16.94 0.53 6.81
C LYS A 77 17.84 1.73 6.57
N GLU A 78 17.77 2.29 5.37
CA GLU A 78 18.59 3.44 4.96
C GLU A 78 17.88 4.78 5.15
N ASN A 79 16.62 4.77 5.57
CA ASN A 79 15.77 5.94 5.74
C ASN A 79 15.64 6.75 4.45
N ILE A 80 15.40 6.07 3.32
CA ILE A 80 15.24 6.67 1.99
C ILE A 80 13.79 6.58 1.53
N LEU A 81 13.26 7.69 1.02
CA LEU A 81 11.99 7.75 0.32
C LEU A 81 12.27 7.72 -1.19
N TYR A 82 11.86 6.66 -1.87
CA TYR A 82 12.00 6.59 -3.33
C TYR A 82 10.87 7.35 -4.02
N VAL A 83 11.25 8.21 -4.96
CA VAL A 83 10.36 9.04 -5.75
C VAL A 83 10.67 8.92 -7.24
N ASP A 84 9.64 9.04 -8.08
CA ASP A 84 9.81 9.05 -9.52
C ASP A 84 8.68 9.84 -10.20
N GLN A 85 8.89 10.27 -11.45
CA GLN A 85 7.93 11.06 -12.22
C GLN A 85 6.96 10.15 -12.99
N GLY A 86 5.76 10.68 -13.24
CA GLY A 86 4.77 10.07 -14.11
C GLY A 86 3.60 9.42 -13.38
N PHE A 87 2.40 9.79 -13.81
CA PHE A 87 1.17 9.21 -13.25
C PHE A 87 1.05 7.71 -13.53
N HIS A 88 1.51 7.29 -14.71
CA HIS A 88 1.50 5.89 -15.17
C HIS A 88 2.87 5.22 -15.01
N ASN A 89 3.68 5.70 -14.07
CA ASN A 89 4.99 5.13 -13.82
C ASN A 89 4.90 3.65 -13.45
N GLU A 90 5.65 2.81 -14.15
CA GLU A 90 5.67 1.35 -14.01
C GLU A 90 6.09 0.87 -12.60
N LEU A 91 6.86 1.69 -11.87
CA LEU A 91 7.26 1.40 -10.48
C LEU A 91 6.09 1.42 -9.50
N LEU A 92 4.96 2.03 -9.88
CA LEU A 92 3.75 2.05 -9.06
C LEU A 92 2.88 0.81 -9.23
N TYR A 93 3.17 -0.06 -10.22
CA TYR A 93 2.31 -1.20 -10.53
C TYR A 93 2.93 -2.53 -10.12
N SER A 94 2.09 -3.42 -9.60
CA SER A 94 2.41 -4.80 -9.27
C SER A 94 1.42 -5.77 -9.90
N GLU A 95 1.82 -7.02 -10.03
CA GLU A 95 1.04 -8.13 -10.62
C GLU A 95 0.50 -9.06 -9.54
N GLY A 96 1.01 -8.94 -8.33
CA GLY A 96 0.55 -9.71 -7.20
C GLY A 96 1.19 -9.26 -5.89
N LEU A 97 0.84 -9.97 -4.82
CA LEU A 97 1.35 -9.73 -3.47
C LEU A 97 1.50 -11.04 -2.69
N LEU A 98 2.33 -10.98 -1.67
CA LEU A 98 2.41 -11.98 -0.60
C LEU A 98 1.80 -11.36 0.65
N ALA A 99 1.04 -12.17 1.41
CA ALA A 99 0.37 -11.71 2.62
C ALA A 99 0.42 -12.77 3.72
N SER A 100 0.47 -12.30 4.97
CA SER A 100 0.43 -13.10 6.19
C SER A 100 -0.70 -12.64 7.13
N ASP A 101 -0.72 -13.13 8.37
CA ASP A 101 -1.74 -12.80 9.37
C ASP A 101 -3.17 -12.99 8.85
N VAL A 102 -3.42 -14.12 8.21
CA VAL A 102 -4.70 -14.40 7.55
C VAL A 102 -5.82 -14.60 8.57
N SER A 103 -6.91 -13.86 8.40
CA SER A 103 -8.12 -14.00 9.21
C SER A 103 -9.34 -14.24 8.30
N TRP A 104 -10.00 -15.38 8.47
CA TRP A 104 -11.23 -15.72 7.75
C TRP A 104 -12.46 -15.36 8.58
N THR A 105 -13.51 -14.84 7.95
CA THR A 105 -14.78 -14.47 8.61
C THR A 105 -15.67 -15.68 8.88
N SER A 106 -15.46 -16.76 8.14
CA SER A 106 -16.14 -18.04 8.26
C SER A 106 -15.15 -19.18 8.01
N GLU A 107 -15.62 -20.33 7.52
CA GLU A 107 -14.72 -21.40 7.07
C GLU A 107 -13.82 -20.90 5.93
N ARG A 108 -12.56 -21.31 5.98
CA ARG A 108 -11.60 -21.04 4.91
C ARG A 108 -12.15 -21.59 3.58
N PRO A 109 -12.00 -20.86 2.46
CA PRO A 109 -12.33 -21.38 1.14
C PRO A 109 -11.66 -22.73 0.86
N VAL A 110 -12.40 -23.65 0.24
CA VAL A 110 -11.94 -25.01 -0.01
C VAL A 110 -10.86 -25.02 -1.11
N GLY A 111 -9.79 -25.76 -0.86
CA GLY A 111 -8.69 -25.98 -1.82
C GLY A 111 -7.45 -25.13 -1.52
N GLU A 112 -6.37 -25.44 -2.21
CA GLU A 112 -5.10 -24.71 -2.13
C GLU A 112 -5.13 -23.43 -2.96
N THR A 113 -6.01 -23.36 -3.96
CA THR A 113 -6.17 -22.22 -4.87
C THR A 113 -7.64 -21.95 -5.11
N PHE A 114 -8.05 -20.68 -5.03
CA PHE A 114 -9.41 -20.24 -5.32
C PHE A 114 -9.42 -18.87 -5.98
N ARG A 115 -10.53 -18.55 -6.66
CA ARG A 115 -10.78 -17.23 -7.26
C ARG A 115 -11.79 -16.46 -6.43
N CYS A 116 -11.52 -15.15 -6.29
CA CYS A 116 -12.41 -14.23 -5.61
C CYS A 116 -12.15 -12.79 -6.11
N THR A 117 -12.76 -11.81 -5.48
CA THR A 117 -12.36 -10.42 -5.64
C THR A 117 -11.63 -9.92 -4.39
N ALA A 118 -10.77 -8.90 -4.56
CA ALA A 118 -10.04 -8.31 -3.46
C ALA A 118 -10.05 -6.79 -3.50
N LYS A 119 -9.92 -6.17 -2.32
CA LYS A 119 -9.66 -4.74 -2.13
C LYS A 119 -8.38 -4.56 -1.34
N PHE A 120 -7.55 -3.62 -1.80
CA PHE A 120 -6.30 -3.22 -1.15
C PHE A 120 -6.40 -1.85 -0.50
N ARG A 121 -7.51 -1.14 -0.74
CA ARG A 121 -7.86 0.15 -0.14
C ARG A 121 -9.37 0.29 -0.02
N TYR A 122 -9.83 1.01 0.99
CA TYR A 122 -11.25 1.15 1.33
C TYR A 122 -12.18 1.52 0.16
N ARG A 123 -11.79 2.48 -0.69
CA ARG A 123 -12.63 2.95 -1.80
C ARG A 123 -12.26 2.41 -3.16
N GLN A 124 -11.41 1.40 -3.21
CA GLN A 124 -11.04 0.76 -4.46
C GLN A 124 -12.20 -0.10 -4.99
N GLN A 125 -12.31 -0.19 -6.31
CA GLN A 125 -13.17 -1.18 -6.95
C GLN A 125 -12.64 -2.58 -6.67
N ASP A 126 -13.54 -3.55 -6.71
CA ASP A 126 -13.19 -4.95 -6.55
C ASP A 126 -12.30 -5.41 -7.72
N THR A 127 -11.18 -6.01 -7.39
CA THR A 127 -10.22 -6.55 -8.35
C THR A 127 -10.32 -8.07 -8.35
N ALA A 128 -10.47 -8.68 -9.52
CA ALA A 128 -10.44 -10.13 -9.66
C ALA A 128 -9.03 -10.66 -9.38
N VAL A 129 -8.94 -11.67 -8.51
CA VAL A 129 -7.69 -12.25 -8.07
C VAL A 129 -7.76 -13.77 -7.99
N THR A 130 -6.59 -14.39 -8.11
CA THR A 130 -6.38 -15.79 -7.75
C THR A 130 -5.57 -15.85 -6.47
N VAL A 131 -6.10 -16.51 -5.46
CA VAL A 131 -5.45 -16.69 -4.15
C VAL A 131 -4.93 -18.11 -4.07
N ARG A 132 -3.63 -18.26 -3.83
CA ARG A 132 -2.98 -19.53 -3.50
C ARG A 132 -2.60 -19.53 -2.04
N VAL A 133 -3.06 -20.54 -1.32
CA VAL A 133 -2.74 -20.69 0.11
C VAL A 133 -1.38 -21.35 0.25
N LEU A 134 -0.51 -20.72 1.01
CA LEU A 134 0.82 -21.19 1.37
C LEU A 134 0.81 -21.74 2.80
N GLU A 135 1.90 -22.35 3.23
CA GLU A 135 2.09 -22.83 4.60
C GLU A 135 1.98 -21.65 5.61
N ASP A 136 2.65 -20.53 5.31
CA ASP A 136 2.74 -19.35 6.19
C ASP A 136 2.07 -18.11 5.59
N GLY A 137 0.99 -18.24 4.81
CA GLY A 137 0.32 -17.08 4.26
C GLY A 137 -0.41 -17.33 2.94
N LEU A 138 -0.46 -16.26 2.13
CA LEU A 138 -1.16 -16.23 0.85
C LEU A 138 -0.26 -15.65 -0.23
N ASP A 139 -0.34 -16.22 -1.43
CA ASP A 139 0.13 -15.63 -2.66
C ASP A 139 -1.10 -15.21 -3.49
N VAL A 140 -1.18 -13.94 -3.80
CA VAL A 140 -2.34 -13.33 -4.48
C VAL A 140 -1.90 -12.73 -5.79
N SER A 141 -2.29 -13.33 -6.90
CA SER A 141 -2.05 -12.80 -8.24
C SER A 141 -3.27 -12.05 -8.76
N PHE A 142 -3.04 -10.94 -9.44
CA PHE A 142 -4.07 -10.05 -9.95
C PHE A 142 -4.33 -10.34 -11.43
N ASP A 143 -5.60 -10.30 -11.86
CA ASP A 143 -5.95 -10.40 -13.28
C ASP A 143 -5.50 -9.13 -14.04
N GLU A 144 -5.54 -7.97 -13.36
CA GLU A 144 -5.05 -6.69 -13.88
C GLU A 144 -4.08 -6.06 -12.88
N ARG A 145 -2.97 -5.50 -13.37
CA ARG A 145 -1.96 -4.83 -12.54
C ARG A 145 -2.57 -3.79 -11.62
N GLN A 146 -2.17 -3.82 -10.36
CA GLN A 146 -2.69 -2.92 -9.34
C GLN A 146 -1.68 -1.84 -8.96
N ARG A 147 -2.19 -0.62 -8.77
CA ARG A 147 -1.36 0.55 -8.47
C ARG A 147 -1.17 0.72 -6.98
N ALA A 148 0.08 0.95 -6.58
CA ALA A 148 0.49 1.35 -5.23
C ALA A 148 0.05 0.36 -4.13
N ILE A 149 0.22 -0.94 -4.38
CA ILE A 149 0.13 -1.96 -3.34
C ILE A 149 1.17 -1.64 -2.26
N THR A 150 0.75 -1.64 -1.01
CA THR A 150 1.57 -1.12 0.09
C THR A 150 1.74 -2.19 1.17
N PRO A 151 2.97 -2.66 1.45
CA PRO A 151 3.26 -3.51 2.59
C PRO A 151 2.77 -2.89 3.91
N GLY A 152 2.29 -3.73 4.83
CA GLY A 152 1.69 -3.30 6.09
C GLY A 152 0.22 -2.88 5.99
N GLN A 153 -0.37 -2.80 4.79
CA GLN A 153 -1.81 -2.58 4.60
C GLN A 153 -2.56 -3.92 4.54
N ALA A 154 -3.87 -3.87 4.73
CA ALA A 154 -4.71 -5.05 4.60
C ALA A 154 -5.13 -5.30 3.14
N VAL A 155 -5.17 -6.58 2.75
CA VAL A 155 -5.96 -7.07 1.63
C VAL A 155 -7.22 -7.74 2.18
N VAL A 156 -8.37 -7.45 1.59
CA VAL A 156 -9.67 -8.03 2.01
C VAL A 156 -10.31 -8.73 0.81
N PHE A 157 -10.75 -9.97 1.03
CA PHE A 157 -11.28 -10.87 0.00
C PHE A 157 -12.80 -10.95 0.06
N TYR A 158 -13.44 -11.02 -1.12
CA TYR A 158 -14.89 -11.06 -1.26
C TYR A 158 -15.33 -12.10 -2.29
N ASP A 159 -16.50 -12.70 -2.04
CA ASP A 159 -17.29 -13.43 -3.02
C ASP A 159 -18.63 -12.69 -3.18
N GLY A 160 -18.75 -11.90 -4.25
CA GLY A 160 -19.82 -10.92 -4.39
C GLY A 160 -19.86 -9.96 -3.19
N ASP A 161 -20.98 -9.94 -2.47
CA ASP A 161 -21.17 -9.09 -1.27
C ASP A 161 -20.69 -9.75 0.03
N ILE A 162 -20.20 -10.98 -0.03
CA ILE A 162 -19.74 -11.74 1.15
C ILE A 162 -18.27 -11.48 1.38
N CYS A 163 -17.91 -10.95 2.55
CA CYS A 163 -16.53 -10.83 2.98
C CYS A 163 -16.02 -12.21 3.40
N LEU A 164 -15.01 -12.73 2.71
CA LEU A 164 -14.39 -14.02 3.02
C LEU A 164 -13.38 -13.91 4.16
N GLY A 165 -12.69 -12.76 4.26
CA GLY A 165 -11.62 -12.53 5.22
C GLY A 165 -10.62 -11.52 4.71
N GLY A 166 -9.44 -11.48 5.34
CA GLY A 166 -8.36 -10.60 4.94
C GLY A 166 -7.00 -11.06 5.46
N ALA A 167 -5.96 -10.35 5.04
CA ALA A 167 -4.59 -10.62 5.44
C ALA A 167 -3.77 -9.32 5.44
N THR A 168 -2.61 -9.34 6.07
CA THR A 168 -1.63 -8.25 6.02
C THR A 168 -0.72 -8.42 4.81
N ILE A 169 -0.55 -7.39 4.00
CA ILE A 169 0.34 -7.39 2.83
C ILE A 169 1.79 -7.32 3.31
N ASP A 170 2.61 -8.31 2.98
CA ASP A 170 4.04 -8.35 3.33
C ASP A 170 4.91 -7.79 2.21
N ALA A 171 4.58 -8.12 0.97
CA ALA A 171 5.35 -7.70 -0.20
C ALA A 171 4.46 -7.64 -1.44
N ALA A 172 4.84 -6.80 -2.41
CA ALA A 172 4.30 -6.86 -3.76
C ALA A 172 5.36 -7.40 -4.72
N TYR A 173 4.93 -7.96 -5.84
CA TYR A 173 5.82 -8.50 -6.87
C TYR A 173 5.35 -8.14 -8.28
N LYS A 174 6.32 -8.20 -9.22
CA LYS A 174 6.12 -8.04 -10.66
C LYS A 174 7.05 -8.99 -11.39
N ALA A 175 6.57 -9.65 -12.44
CA ALA A 175 7.35 -10.65 -13.19
C ALA A 175 7.98 -11.75 -12.30
N GLY A 176 7.30 -12.13 -11.21
CA GLY A 176 7.77 -13.12 -10.25
C GLY A 176 8.83 -12.62 -9.25
N GLU A 177 9.27 -11.37 -9.35
CA GLU A 177 10.27 -10.79 -8.45
C GLU A 177 9.63 -9.82 -7.44
N ARG A 178 10.07 -9.90 -6.18
CA ARG A 178 9.64 -8.95 -5.14
C ARG A 178 10.15 -7.55 -5.44
N LEU A 179 9.29 -6.56 -5.25
CA LEU A 179 9.63 -5.15 -5.42
C LEU A 179 10.39 -4.66 -4.17
N ALA A 180 11.72 -4.82 -4.19
CA ALA A 180 12.60 -4.53 -3.05
C ALA A 180 12.53 -3.06 -2.57
N TYR A 181 12.14 -2.13 -3.43
CA TYR A 181 11.95 -0.70 -3.08
C TYR A 181 10.66 -0.43 -2.30
N LEU A 182 9.85 -1.44 -2.03
CA LEU A 182 8.65 -1.36 -1.17
C LEU A 182 8.92 -1.82 0.27
N ALA A 183 10.15 -2.14 0.62
CA ALA A 183 10.53 -2.70 1.92
C ALA A 183 10.68 -1.65 3.03
#